data_1822d2002b6a10684288d8c04ee992e8
#
_entry.id   1822d2002b6a10684288d8c04ee992e8
#
_cell.length_a   1.000
_cell.length_b   1.000
_cell.length_c   1.000
_cell.angle_alpha   90.00
_cell.angle_beta   90.00
_cell.angle_gamma   90.00
#
_symmetry.space_group_name_H-M   'P 1'
#
loop_
_entity.id
_entity.type
_entity.pdbx_description
1 polymer ?
#
loop_
_entity_poly.entity_id
_entity_poly.type
_entity_poly.pdbx_seq_one_letter_code
_entity_poly.pdbx_strand_id
1 'polypeptide(L)'
;AENYTFYDIDGDETFGLSDVMFENQSKPMSYIVFDIEGIDEESQNKVANFAHSGSKCFAAFSSTTKANDDWLISPELPGMEQTISFWNRSTNVNYGYDQFEVLYSTTGNTPADFVKLGDTYSANLGWSKVEVQLPEGSKYFAIRCISYQTEAWLIDDISYTRGTPSYTVIGYNIYRDCIKINDAVVTDNKYVDNLTSSTSETDNHSYNVTAVYAEGESGLSNTYDCL
;
A
#
# COMPACT_ATOMS: atom_id res chain seq x y z
N ALA A 1 -4.35 -4.29 3.42
CA ALA A 1 -3.33 -3.24 3.58
C ALA A 1 -2.11 -3.44 2.67
N GLU A 2 -2.24 -4.24 1.63
CA GLU A 2 -1.14 -4.45 0.68
C GLU A 2 -0.74 -3.14 0.02
N ASN A 3 0.56 -2.84 0.03
CA ASN A 3 1.21 -1.72 -0.65
C ASN A 3 0.98 -0.32 -0.03
N TYR A 4 0.36 -0.20 1.15
CA TYR A 4 0.41 1.05 1.91
C TYR A 4 1.75 1.19 2.63
N THR A 5 2.24 2.42 2.73
CA THR A 5 3.46 2.75 3.49
C THR A 5 3.07 3.47 4.77
N PHE A 6 3.72 3.12 5.88
CA PHE A 6 3.47 3.72 7.19
C PHE A 6 4.73 4.38 7.72
N TYR A 7 4.57 5.58 8.32
CA TYR A 7 5.64 6.24 9.07
C TYR A 7 5.12 6.64 10.44
N ASP A 8 5.90 6.34 11.44
CA ASP A 8 5.80 6.85 12.81
C ASP A 8 6.93 7.89 12.95
N ILE A 9 6.57 9.18 12.92
CA ILE A 9 7.56 10.27 12.97
C ILE A 9 7.78 10.73 14.41
N ASP A 10 6.75 10.63 15.25
CA ASP A 10 6.90 11.02 16.66
C ASP A 10 7.67 9.97 17.47
N GLY A 11 7.62 8.69 17.12
CA GLY A 11 8.36 7.60 17.75
C GLY A 11 8.01 7.41 19.23
N ASP A 12 6.84 7.87 19.67
CA ASP A 12 6.39 7.79 21.04
C ASP A 12 5.68 6.47 21.34
N GLU A 13 5.67 6.05 22.60
CA GLU A 13 4.82 4.93 23.02
C GLU A 13 3.35 5.33 22.92
N THR A 14 2.50 4.40 22.55
CA THR A 14 1.06 4.63 22.39
C THR A 14 0.26 4.15 23.60
N PHE A 15 -0.92 4.72 23.78
CA PHE A 15 -1.90 4.14 24.69
C PHE A 15 -2.39 2.79 24.17
N GLY A 16 -2.73 1.89 25.08
CA GLY A 16 -3.41 0.64 24.76
C GLY A 16 -4.92 0.77 24.95
N LEU A 17 -5.62 -0.29 24.64
CA LEU A 17 -7.04 -0.44 24.95
C LEU A 17 -7.19 -1.10 26.32
N SER A 18 -8.16 -0.61 27.11
CA SER A 18 -8.49 -1.27 28.39
C SER A 18 -9.12 -2.63 28.12
N ASP A 19 -8.61 -3.64 28.79
CA ASP A 19 -9.15 -5.02 28.75
C ASP A 19 -9.18 -5.67 27.35
N VAL A 20 -8.37 -5.19 26.41
CA VAL A 20 -8.17 -5.79 25.08
C VAL A 20 -6.67 -5.87 24.82
N MET A 21 -6.21 -7.07 24.52
CA MET A 21 -4.79 -7.29 24.22
C MET A 21 -4.59 -7.52 22.73
N PHE A 22 -3.64 -6.80 22.14
CA PHE A 22 -3.24 -6.98 20.76
C PHE A 22 -1.71 -6.83 20.62
N GLU A 23 -1.18 -7.29 19.51
CA GLU A 23 0.26 -7.27 19.28
C GLU A 23 0.80 -5.83 19.23
N ASN A 24 1.97 -5.63 19.85
CA ASN A 24 2.67 -4.35 19.97
C ASN A 24 1.93 -3.23 20.74
N GLN A 25 0.85 -3.55 21.45
CA GLN A 25 0.17 -2.59 22.31
C GLN A 25 1.15 -1.87 23.23
N SER A 26 0.97 -0.56 23.39
CA SER A 26 1.78 0.32 24.24
C SER A 26 3.26 0.43 23.81
N LYS A 27 3.57 0.17 22.54
CA LYS A 27 4.88 0.41 21.94
C LYS A 27 4.79 1.55 20.91
N PRO A 28 5.93 2.14 20.50
CA PRO A 28 5.93 3.04 19.35
C PRO A 28 5.37 2.34 18.12
N MET A 29 4.41 2.96 17.49
CA MET A 29 3.78 2.44 16.27
C MET A 29 3.05 3.55 15.52
N SER A 30 3.08 3.49 14.23
CA SER A 30 2.19 4.23 13.33
C SER A 30 0.84 3.53 13.23
N TYR A 31 0.15 3.67 12.11
CA TYR A 31 -1.04 2.88 11.84
C TYR A 31 -0.74 1.39 11.83
N ILE A 32 -1.66 0.63 12.38
CA ILE A 32 -1.68 -0.83 12.25
C ILE A 32 -2.93 -1.30 11.51
N VAL A 33 -2.87 -2.49 10.94
CA VAL A 33 -4.07 -3.20 10.54
C VAL A 33 -4.61 -3.91 11.77
N PHE A 34 -5.67 -3.35 12.36
CA PHE A 34 -6.34 -3.97 13.49
C PHE A 34 -7.29 -5.06 12.98
N ASP A 35 -7.02 -6.29 13.36
CA ASP A 35 -7.80 -7.46 12.97
C ASP A 35 -8.62 -7.96 14.17
N ILE A 36 -9.94 -7.75 14.13
CA ILE A 36 -10.85 -8.16 15.21
C ILE A 36 -10.83 -9.67 15.40
N GLU A 37 -10.75 -10.43 14.31
CA GLU A 37 -10.71 -11.91 14.38
C GLU A 37 -9.35 -12.44 14.84
N GLY A 38 -8.31 -11.62 14.82
CA GLY A 38 -6.95 -11.99 15.24
C GLY A 38 -6.70 -11.90 16.75
N ILE A 39 -7.65 -11.41 17.56
CA ILE A 39 -7.57 -11.30 19.01
C ILE A 39 -8.48 -12.34 19.68
N ASP A 40 -8.39 -12.50 21.02
CA ASP A 40 -9.21 -13.44 21.77
C ASP A 40 -10.72 -13.10 21.73
N GLU A 41 -11.58 -14.11 21.84
CA GLU A 41 -13.04 -13.98 21.68
C GLU A 41 -13.68 -13.00 22.69
N GLU A 42 -13.16 -12.90 23.92
CA GLU A 42 -13.68 -11.96 24.90
C GLU A 42 -13.37 -10.52 24.49
N SER A 43 -12.15 -10.28 23.97
CA SER A 43 -11.72 -8.99 23.46
C SER A 43 -12.47 -8.60 22.18
N GLN A 44 -12.79 -9.55 21.29
CA GLN A 44 -13.56 -9.29 20.06
C GLN A 44 -14.89 -8.59 20.35
N ASN A 45 -15.60 -9.01 21.40
CA ASN A 45 -16.88 -8.40 21.79
C ASN A 45 -16.75 -6.92 22.19
N LYS A 46 -15.60 -6.53 22.76
CA LYS A 46 -15.34 -5.16 23.21
C LYS A 46 -15.02 -4.21 22.04
N VAL A 47 -14.50 -4.75 20.95
CA VAL A 47 -14.09 -4.00 19.75
C VAL A 47 -14.91 -4.36 18.51
N ALA A 48 -16.06 -4.98 18.68
CA ALA A 48 -16.91 -5.45 17.57
C ALA A 48 -17.33 -4.35 16.57
N ASN A 49 -17.24 -3.08 16.96
CA ASN A 49 -17.55 -1.92 16.11
C ASN A 49 -16.29 -1.17 15.61
N PHE A 50 -15.11 -1.79 15.74
CA PHE A 50 -13.85 -1.18 15.26
C PHE A 50 -13.72 -1.23 13.74
N ALA A 51 -14.31 -2.20 13.05
CA ALA A 51 -14.39 -2.18 11.61
C ALA A 51 -15.74 -1.58 11.15
N HIS A 52 -15.72 -0.80 10.07
CA HIS A 52 -16.92 -0.31 9.39
C HIS A 52 -17.52 -1.43 8.54
N SER A 53 -16.67 -2.20 7.88
CA SER A 53 -17.04 -3.41 7.15
C SER A 53 -16.05 -4.55 7.41
N GLY A 54 -16.50 -5.79 7.29
CA GLY A 54 -15.65 -6.97 7.56
C GLY A 54 -15.14 -7.02 9.00
N SER A 55 -13.87 -7.45 9.18
CA SER A 55 -13.24 -7.64 10.49
C SER A 55 -11.94 -6.86 10.70
N LYS A 56 -11.55 -6.01 9.74
CA LYS A 56 -10.26 -5.30 9.76
C LYS A 56 -10.45 -3.82 9.48
N CYS A 57 -9.67 -3.00 10.16
CA CYS A 57 -9.56 -1.57 9.87
C CYS A 57 -8.10 -1.11 10.05
N PHE A 58 -7.77 0.10 9.61
CA PHE A 58 -6.57 0.78 10.08
C PHE A 58 -6.86 1.46 11.41
N ALA A 59 -5.94 1.35 12.36
CA ALA A 59 -6.01 2.01 13.65
C ALA A 59 -4.73 2.78 13.94
N ALA A 60 -4.86 4.05 14.36
CA ALA A 60 -3.81 4.88 14.93
C ALA A 60 -4.12 5.07 16.42
N PHE A 61 -3.22 4.61 17.29
CA PHE A 61 -3.35 4.77 18.73
C PHE A 61 -2.68 6.06 19.18
N SER A 62 -3.29 6.79 20.10
CA SER A 62 -2.74 8.06 20.54
C SER A 62 -1.42 7.88 21.28
N SER A 63 -0.44 8.72 20.94
CA SER A 63 0.84 8.82 21.63
C SER A 63 0.67 9.33 23.06
N THR A 64 1.53 8.85 23.98
CA THR A 64 1.37 9.09 25.42
C THR A 64 1.86 10.47 25.87
N THR A 65 2.89 11.00 25.23
CA THR A 65 3.58 12.23 25.69
C THR A 65 3.51 13.40 24.72
N LYS A 66 3.22 13.16 23.45
CA LYS A 66 3.15 14.17 22.36
C LYS A 66 1.95 13.94 21.47
N ALA A 67 1.73 14.84 20.52
CA ALA A 67 0.79 14.59 19.44
C ALA A 67 1.33 13.52 18.50
N ASN A 68 0.44 12.68 17.99
CA ASN A 68 0.78 11.75 16.92
C ASN A 68 1.35 12.51 15.71
N ASP A 69 2.29 11.87 15.04
CA ASP A 69 2.73 12.21 13.70
C ASP A 69 2.84 10.91 12.89
N ASP A 70 1.68 10.27 12.69
CA ASP A 70 1.55 8.97 12.05
C ASP A 70 0.99 9.11 10.66
N TRP A 71 1.61 8.42 9.72
CA TRP A 71 1.31 8.53 8.31
C TRP A 71 0.85 7.22 7.72
N LEU A 72 -0.29 7.26 7.04
CA LEU A 72 -0.80 6.20 6.16
C LEU A 72 -0.71 6.72 4.72
N ILE A 73 0.22 6.20 3.94
CA ILE A 73 0.48 6.65 2.57
C ILE A 73 -0.01 5.60 1.58
N SER A 74 -0.76 6.05 0.59
CA SER A 74 -1.32 5.20 -0.45
C SER A 74 -0.26 4.54 -1.32
N PRO A 75 -0.58 3.43 -2.00
CA PRO A 75 0.12 3.02 -3.20
C PRO A 75 0.09 4.12 -4.27
N GLU A 76 0.95 3.97 -5.29
CA GLU A 76 1.01 4.94 -6.39
C GLU A 76 -0.34 5.07 -7.12
N LEU A 77 -0.71 6.31 -7.41
CA LEU A 77 -1.92 6.70 -8.10
C LEU A 77 -1.65 6.93 -9.60
N PRO A 78 -2.69 6.94 -10.46
CA PRO A 78 -2.51 7.15 -11.90
C PRO A 78 -2.13 8.59 -12.29
N GLY A 79 -2.05 9.52 -11.33
CA GLY A 79 -1.74 10.93 -11.60
C GLY A 79 -2.91 11.75 -12.14
N MET A 80 -4.09 11.16 -12.26
CA MET A 80 -5.30 11.88 -12.69
C MET A 80 -6.02 12.51 -11.49
N GLU A 81 -6.76 13.57 -11.75
CA GLU A 81 -7.71 14.11 -10.78
C GLU A 81 -8.71 13.05 -10.37
N GLN A 82 -8.93 12.87 -9.07
CA GLN A 82 -9.88 11.88 -8.56
C GLN A 82 -10.37 12.22 -7.16
N THR A 83 -11.53 11.72 -6.80
CA THR A 83 -12.03 11.75 -5.43
C THR A 83 -11.55 10.51 -4.68
N ILE A 84 -10.90 10.71 -3.55
CA ILE A 84 -10.68 9.63 -2.57
C ILE A 84 -11.77 9.70 -1.51
N SER A 85 -12.12 8.56 -0.94
CA SER A 85 -13.02 8.54 0.21
C SER A 85 -12.62 7.45 1.20
N PHE A 86 -12.97 7.64 2.45
CA PHE A 86 -12.78 6.66 3.51
C PHE A 86 -13.79 6.90 4.64
N TRP A 87 -14.08 5.84 5.37
CA TRP A 87 -14.84 5.93 6.61
C TRP A 87 -13.89 6.08 7.79
N ASN A 88 -14.27 6.89 8.78
CA ASN A 88 -13.46 7.11 9.96
C ASN A 88 -14.31 7.31 11.23
N ARG A 89 -13.70 7.03 12.39
CA ARG A 89 -14.28 7.31 13.69
C ARG A 89 -13.23 7.37 14.80
N SER A 90 -13.50 8.10 15.88
CA SER A 90 -12.82 7.94 17.16
C SER A 90 -13.42 6.78 17.96
N THR A 91 -12.61 6.08 18.74
CA THR A 91 -13.10 5.04 19.68
C THR A 91 -13.71 5.67 20.92
N ASN A 92 -13.17 6.80 21.35
CA ASN A 92 -13.56 7.49 22.57
C ASN A 92 -13.35 9.01 22.40
N VAL A 93 -14.29 9.81 22.88
CA VAL A 93 -14.20 11.29 22.84
C VAL A 93 -14.15 11.93 24.22
N ASN A 94 -14.06 11.15 25.29
CA ASN A 94 -13.97 11.69 26.66
C ASN A 94 -12.66 12.45 26.90
N TYR A 95 -11.63 12.14 26.10
CA TYR A 95 -10.31 12.78 26.17
C TYR A 95 -10.08 13.79 25.04
N GLY A 96 -11.01 13.93 24.11
CA GLY A 96 -10.91 14.78 22.94
C GLY A 96 -11.32 14.06 21.66
N TYR A 97 -11.33 14.81 20.56
CA TYR A 97 -11.58 14.25 19.22
C TYR A 97 -10.26 13.98 18.54
N ASP A 98 -10.16 12.83 17.91
CA ASP A 98 -9.03 12.53 17.04
C ASP A 98 -8.97 13.54 15.89
N GLN A 99 -7.76 13.98 15.57
CA GLN A 99 -7.50 14.96 14.53
C GLN A 99 -6.60 14.35 13.44
N PHE A 100 -6.90 14.70 12.20
CA PHE A 100 -6.16 14.21 11.07
C PHE A 100 -6.10 15.20 9.91
N GLU A 101 -5.16 14.96 9.02
CA GLU A 101 -4.95 15.73 7.81
C GLU A 101 -4.96 14.79 6.61
N VAL A 102 -5.46 15.29 5.47
CA VAL A 102 -5.31 14.63 4.17
C VAL A 102 -4.29 15.42 3.37
N LEU A 103 -3.35 14.72 2.77
CA LEU A 103 -2.26 15.32 2.03
C LEU A 103 -2.09 14.61 0.69
N TYR A 104 -1.43 15.24 -0.26
CA TYR A 104 -1.07 14.65 -1.54
C TYR A 104 0.38 14.94 -1.91
N SER A 105 0.94 14.10 -2.76
CA SER A 105 2.27 14.28 -3.34
C SER A 105 2.25 14.07 -4.85
N THR A 106 2.97 14.91 -5.58
CA THR A 106 3.17 14.78 -7.03
C THR A 106 4.55 14.19 -7.37
N THR A 107 5.36 13.87 -6.37
CA THR A 107 6.75 13.45 -6.54
C THR A 107 7.02 12.09 -5.90
N GLY A 108 7.21 12.02 -4.61
CA GLY A 108 7.60 10.85 -3.85
C GLY A 108 6.59 10.46 -2.77
N ASN A 109 6.93 9.42 -2.02
CA ASN A 109 6.09 8.84 -0.96
C ASN A 109 6.74 8.94 0.43
N THR A 110 7.64 9.90 0.64
CA THR A 110 8.17 10.21 1.98
C THR A 110 7.40 11.39 2.57
N PRO A 111 7.24 11.52 3.91
CA PRO A 111 6.49 12.61 4.53
C PRO A 111 6.87 14.02 4.04
N ALA A 112 8.13 14.24 3.68
CA ALA A 112 8.62 15.52 3.16
C ALA A 112 8.10 15.89 1.76
N ASP A 113 7.57 14.92 1.01
CA ASP A 113 7.06 15.13 -0.35
C ASP A 113 5.62 15.64 -0.38
N PHE A 114 4.93 15.63 0.77
CA PHE A 114 3.48 15.86 0.83
C PHE A 114 3.11 17.29 1.15
N VAL A 115 2.03 17.74 0.51
CA VAL A 115 1.39 19.03 0.74
C VAL A 115 0.00 18.78 1.33
N LYS A 116 -0.33 19.49 2.39
CA LYS A 116 -1.65 19.40 3.04
C LYS A 116 -2.75 19.88 2.08
N LEU A 117 -3.85 19.13 2.06
CA LEU A 117 -5.03 19.42 1.26
C LEU A 117 -6.21 19.81 2.17
N GLY A 118 -6.60 21.08 2.11
CA GLY A 118 -7.69 21.62 2.92
C GLY A 118 -7.34 21.83 4.40
N ASP A 119 -8.35 21.78 5.25
CA ASP A 119 -8.24 22.01 6.69
C ASP A 119 -7.92 20.72 7.46
N THR A 120 -7.64 20.86 8.74
CA THR A 120 -7.56 19.73 9.67
C THR A 120 -8.97 19.23 9.97
N TYR A 121 -9.15 17.94 9.93
CA TYR A 121 -10.41 17.26 10.24
C TYR A 121 -10.44 16.81 11.70
N SER A 122 -11.67 16.66 12.22
CA SER A 122 -11.91 16.03 13.52
C SER A 122 -12.84 14.84 13.32
N ALA A 123 -12.49 13.71 13.90
CA ALA A 123 -13.30 12.49 13.84
C ALA A 123 -14.43 12.50 14.87
N ASN A 124 -15.53 11.80 14.59
CA ASN A 124 -16.66 11.61 15.50
C ASN A 124 -16.64 10.21 16.13
N LEU A 125 -17.45 9.98 17.17
CA LEU A 125 -17.67 8.63 17.74
C LEU A 125 -18.33 7.66 16.76
N GLY A 126 -19.23 8.15 15.91
CA GLY A 126 -19.89 7.34 14.89
C GLY A 126 -19.06 7.32 13.60
N TRP A 127 -19.17 6.23 12.85
CA TRP A 127 -18.59 6.16 11.52
C TRP A 127 -19.10 7.30 10.64
N SER A 128 -18.20 8.03 10.04
CA SER A 128 -18.49 9.13 9.13
C SER A 128 -17.59 9.03 7.91
N LYS A 129 -18.15 9.34 6.74
CA LYS A 129 -17.42 9.32 5.48
C LYS A 129 -16.75 10.67 5.23
N VAL A 130 -15.49 10.61 4.82
CA VAL A 130 -14.73 11.75 4.30
C VAL A 130 -14.53 11.56 2.81
N GLU A 131 -14.74 12.61 2.04
CA GLU A 131 -14.50 12.65 0.59
C GLU A 131 -13.61 13.85 0.28
N VAL A 132 -12.52 13.63 -0.43
CA VAL A 132 -11.54 14.66 -0.76
C VAL A 132 -11.15 14.56 -2.23
N GLN A 133 -11.17 15.69 -2.91
CA GLN A 133 -10.73 15.79 -4.30
C GLN A 133 -9.21 15.96 -4.35
N LEU A 134 -8.53 14.99 -4.94
CA LEU A 134 -7.09 15.08 -5.24
C LEU A 134 -6.88 15.85 -6.55
N PRO A 135 -5.92 16.79 -6.61
CA PRO A 135 -5.61 17.49 -7.83
C PRO A 135 -4.93 16.60 -8.88
N GLU A 136 -5.00 17.01 -10.13
CA GLU A 136 -4.23 16.42 -11.23
C GLU A 136 -2.74 16.37 -10.89
N GLY A 137 -2.05 15.32 -11.30
CA GLY A 137 -0.64 15.07 -11.00
C GLY A 137 -0.39 14.38 -9.66
N SER A 138 -1.43 14.12 -8.86
CA SER A 138 -1.27 13.40 -7.58
C SER A 138 -0.79 11.97 -7.80
N LYS A 139 0.41 11.66 -7.35
CA LYS A 139 1.00 10.31 -7.36
C LYS A 139 0.70 9.52 -6.10
N TYR A 140 0.51 10.21 -4.99
CA TYR A 140 0.19 9.60 -3.70
C TYR A 140 -0.77 10.49 -2.91
N PHE A 141 -1.60 9.90 -2.07
CA PHE A 141 -2.23 10.61 -0.96
C PHE A 141 -1.71 10.06 0.36
N ALA A 142 -1.80 10.88 1.39
CA ALA A 142 -1.54 10.47 2.75
C ALA A 142 -2.70 10.87 3.67
N ILE A 143 -2.93 10.05 4.68
CA ILE A 143 -3.81 10.37 5.80
C ILE A 143 -2.89 10.40 7.02
N ARG A 144 -2.73 11.59 7.64
CA ARG A 144 -1.84 11.81 8.77
C ARG A 144 -2.65 11.98 10.05
N CYS A 145 -2.44 11.14 11.02
CA CYS A 145 -2.95 11.32 12.38
C CYS A 145 -2.09 12.33 13.12
N ILE A 146 -2.77 13.32 13.73
CA ILE A 146 -2.14 14.35 14.57
C ILE A 146 -2.86 14.47 15.92
N SER A 147 -3.50 13.40 16.36
CA SER A 147 -4.25 13.33 17.60
C SER A 147 -3.33 13.55 18.82
N TYR A 148 -3.90 14.08 19.89
CA TYR A 148 -3.19 14.26 21.15
C TYR A 148 -4.09 13.92 22.33
N GLN A 149 -3.62 13.03 23.18
CA GLN A 149 -4.33 12.57 24.38
C GLN A 149 -5.76 12.06 24.09
N THR A 150 -5.92 11.37 22.99
CA THR A 150 -7.13 10.62 22.65
C THR A 150 -6.93 9.13 22.97
N GLU A 151 -7.72 8.23 22.44
CA GLU A 151 -7.54 6.79 22.62
C GLU A 151 -7.05 6.14 21.33
N ALA A 152 -7.93 6.01 20.34
CA ALA A 152 -7.58 5.48 19.03
C ALA A 152 -8.51 6.04 17.94
N TRP A 153 -7.94 6.26 16.78
CA TRP A 153 -8.64 6.66 15.56
C TRP A 153 -8.65 5.53 14.55
N LEU A 154 -9.82 5.25 14.01
CA LEU A 154 -10.06 4.13 13.09
C LEU A 154 -10.42 4.65 11.69
N ILE A 155 -9.84 3.99 10.68
CA ILE A 155 -10.12 4.23 9.27
C ILE A 155 -10.46 2.91 8.59
N ASP A 156 -11.48 2.93 7.73
CA ASP A 156 -11.90 1.76 6.96
C ASP A 156 -12.47 2.16 5.59
N ASP A 157 -12.67 1.16 4.74
CA ASP A 157 -13.28 1.31 3.41
C ASP A 157 -12.68 2.45 2.58
N ILE A 158 -11.36 2.51 2.50
CA ILE A 158 -10.65 3.50 1.69
C ILE A 158 -10.87 3.18 0.21
N SER A 159 -11.46 4.14 -0.52
CA SER A 159 -11.78 4.02 -1.94
C SER A 159 -11.04 5.07 -2.78
N TYR A 160 -10.36 4.63 -3.81
CA TYR A 160 -9.63 5.46 -4.78
C TYR A 160 -9.31 4.65 -6.03
N THR A 161 -8.95 5.33 -7.13
CA THR A 161 -8.45 4.68 -8.34
C THR A 161 -6.94 4.46 -8.21
N ARG A 162 -6.52 3.21 -8.23
CA ARG A 162 -5.09 2.84 -8.20
C ARG A 162 -4.43 3.16 -9.54
N GLY A 163 -3.17 3.56 -9.50
CA GLY A 163 -2.31 3.53 -10.67
C GLY A 163 -2.11 2.08 -11.12
N THR A 164 -2.20 1.84 -12.40
CA THR A 164 -1.62 0.62 -12.94
C THR A 164 -0.12 0.83 -12.94
N PRO A 165 0.67 -0.07 -12.33
CA PRO A 165 2.12 0.02 -12.45
C PRO A 165 2.47 0.11 -13.94
N SER A 166 3.05 1.23 -14.35
CA SER A 166 3.52 1.40 -15.72
C SER A 166 4.85 0.68 -15.84
N TYR A 167 4.77 -0.64 -16.02
CA TYR A 167 5.96 -1.42 -16.31
C TYR A 167 6.43 -1.10 -17.72
N THR A 168 7.47 -0.29 -17.82
CA THR A 168 8.13 -0.06 -19.11
C THR A 168 9.00 -1.27 -19.43
N VAL A 169 8.64 -1.99 -20.47
CA VAL A 169 9.48 -3.10 -20.98
C VAL A 169 10.77 -2.49 -21.50
N ILE A 170 11.89 -2.87 -20.92
CA ILE A 170 13.25 -2.49 -21.34
C ILE A 170 13.67 -3.34 -22.53
N GLY A 171 13.19 -4.57 -22.60
CA GLY A 171 13.44 -5.54 -23.67
C GLY A 171 13.06 -6.94 -23.23
N TYR A 172 13.68 -7.93 -23.85
CA TYR A 172 13.30 -9.33 -23.71
C TYR A 172 14.50 -10.24 -23.47
N ASN A 173 14.30 -11.29 -22.68
CA ASN A 173 15.18 -12.44 -22.65
C ASN A 173 14.56 -13.60 -23.42
N ILE A 174 15.40 -14.31 -24.15
CA ILE A 174 15.02 -15.43 -25.03
C ILE A 174 15.56 -16.71 -24.40
N TYR A 175 14.72 -17.70 -24.30
CA TYR A 175 15.04 -19.02 -23.77
C TYR A 175 14.83 -20.07 -24.84
N ARG A 176 15.80 -20.96 -25.03
CA ARG A 176 15.70 -22.19 -25.79
C ARG A 176 15.87 -23.36 -24.85
N ASP A 177 14.93 -24.28 -24.88
CA ASP A 177 14.91 -25.47 -24.00
C ASP A 177 15.14 -25.12 -22.52
N CYS A 178 14.45 -24.04 -22.05
CA CYS A 178 14.58 -23.48 -20.71
C CYS A 178 15.94 -22.83 -20.38
N ILE A 179 16.85 -22.68 -21.34
CA ILE A 179 18.16 -22.04 -21.19
C ILE A 179 18.13 -20.67 -21.85
N LYS A 180 18.50 -19.62 -21.12
CA LYS A 180 18.65 -18.27 -21.68
C LYS A 180 19.77 -18.26 -22.73
N ILE A 181 19.47 -17.74 -23.94
CA ILE A 181 20.40 -17.76 -25.09
C ILE A 181 20.88 -16.38 -25.54
N ASN A 182 20.35 -15.29 -25.00
CA ASN A 182 20.86 -13.95 -25.28
C ASN A 182 21.74 -13.46 -24.12
N ASP A 183 22.90 -12.86 -24.45
CA ASP A 183 23.84 -12.29 -23.46
C ASP A 183 23.35 -10.93 -22.94
N ALA A 184 22.82 -10.10 -23.84
CA ALA A 184 22.24 -8.79 -23.53
C ALA A 184 20.74 -8.79 -23.81
N VAL A 185 20.00 -7.95 -23.10
CA VAL A 185 18.54 -7.77 -23.28
C VAL A 185 18.25 -7.40 -24.74
N VAL A 186 17.32 -8.12 -25.37
CA VAL A 186 16.88 -7.89 -26.76
C VAL A 186 15.86 -6.77 -26.77
N THR A 187 16.16 -5.66 -27.43
CA THR A 187 15.27 -4.49 -27.53
C THR A 187 14.40 -4.50 -28.80
N ASP A 188 14.78 -5.30 -29.77
CA ASP A 188 14.03 -5.48 -31.01
C ASP A 188 12.91 -6.54 -30.85
N ASN A 189 11.93 -6.50 -31.74
CA ASN A 189 10.87 -7.52 -31.80
C ASN A 189 11.30 -8.78 -32.58
N LYS A 190 12.59 -8.94 -32.80
CA LYS A 190 13.18 -10.05 -33.54
C LYS A 190 14.49 -10.48 -32.90
N TYR A 191 14.66 -11.78 -32.77
CA TYR A 191 15.90 -12.43 -32.37
C TYR A 191 16.25 -13.55 -33.33
N VAL A 192 17.51 -13.72 -33.64
CA VAL A 192 18.01 -14.82 -34.50
C VAL A 192 18.88 -15.73 -33.68
N ASP A 193 18.43 -16.95 -33.47
CA ASP A 193 19.23 -17.98 -32.86
C ASP A 193 20.08 -18.70 -33.91
N ASN A 194 21.39 -18.54 -33.81
CA ASN A 194 22.33 -19.21 -34.71
C ASN A 194 22.68 -20.59 -34.14
N LEU A 195 21.97 -21.61 -34.55
CA LEU A 195 22.30 -22.99 -34.17
C LEU A 195 23.64 -23.37 -34.74
N THR A 196 24.55 -23.82 -33.85
CA THR A 196 25.85 -24.33 -34.29
C THR A 196 25.67 -25.74 -34.90
N SER A 197 26.55 -26.12 -35.83
CA SER A 197 26.50 -27.37 -36.59
C SER A 197 26.61 -28.67 -35.75
N SER A 198 26.66 -28.57 -34.43
CA SER A 198 26.55 -29.70 -33.50
C SER A 198 25.11 -30.06 -33.13
N THR A 199 24.13 -29.19 -33.42
CA THR A 199 22.72 -29.51 -33.27
C THR A 199 22.24 -30.11 -34.60
N SER A 200 21.61 -31.28 -34.53
CA SER A 200 21.01 -31.91 -35.74
C SER A 200 19.93 -31.00 -36.28
N GLU A 201 19.87 -30.85 -37.59
CA GLU A 201 18.76 -30.10 -38.30
C GLU A 201 17.38 -30.69 -38.00
N THR A 202 17.31 -31.83 -37.27
CA THR A 202 16.09 -32.51 -36.89
C THR A 202 15.74 -32.35 -35.40
N ASP A 203 16.52 -31.57 -34.63
CA ASP A 203 16.24 -31.37 -33.22
C ASP A 203 15.16 -30.29 -33.06
N ASN A 204 14.02 -30.68 -32.49
CA ASN A 204 12.96 -29.76 -32.13
C ASN A 204 13.42 -28.95 -30.88
N HIS A 205 13.35 -27.65 -30.98
CA HIS A 205 13.64 -26.76 -29.89
C HIS A 205 12.37 -26.03 -29.41
N SER A 206 12.24 -25.87 -28.11
CA SER A 206 11.17 -25.06 -27.50
C SER A 206 11.70 -23.68 -27.13
N TYR A 207 10.95 -22.64 -27.47
CA TYR A 207 11.31 -21.26 -27.21
C TYR A 207 10.28 -20.59 -26.27
N ASN A 208 10.80 -19.83 -25.34
CA ASN A 208 10.02 -18.95 -24.47
C ASN A 208 10.68 -17.56 -24.42
N VAL A 209 9.91 -16.57 -24.09
CA VAL A 209 10.35 -15.18 -23.93
C VAL A 209 9.90 -14.66 -22.58
N THR A 210 10.74 -13.83 -21.97
CA THR A 210 10.34 -13.02 -20.81
C THR A 210 10.47 -11.55 -21.16
N ALA A 211 9.62 -10.71 -20.58
CA ALA A 211 9.78 -9.25 -20.62
C ALA A 211 10.66 -8.82 -19.46
N VAL A 212 11.62 -7.94 -19.74
CA VAL A 212 12.54 -7.35 -18.74
C VAL A 212 12.08 -5.93 -18.42
N TYR A 213 11.97 -5.62 -17.15
CA TYR A 213 11.59 -4.32 -16.58
C TYR A 213 12.70 -3.82 -15.66
N ALA A 214 12.65 -2.57 -15.24
CA ALA A 214 13.61 -2.03 -14.27
C ALA A 214 13.53 -2.76 -12.91
N GLU A 215 12.33 -3.23 -12.56
CA GLU A 215 12.04 -3.89 -11.28
C GLU A 215 12.24 -5.41 -11.29
N GLY A 216 12.51 -5.99 -12.48
CA GLY A 216 12.67 -7.44 -12.62
C GLY A 216 12.28 -7.99 -13.98
N GLU A 217 11.98 -9.27 -14.01
CA GLU A 217 11.66 -10.04 -15.22
C GLU A 217 10.30 -10.74 -15.05
N SER A 218 9.50 -10.80 -16.12
CA SER A 218 8.22 -11.50 -16.12
C SER A 218 8.39 -13.02 -16.03
N GLY A 219 7.30 -13.74 -15.80
CA GLY A 219 7.25 -15.18 -16.06
C GLY A 219 7.48 -15.48 -17.56
N LEU A 220 7.82 -16.73 -17.85
CA LEU A 220 7.97 -17.23 -19.24
C LEU A 220 6.66 -17.08 -20.02
N SER A 221 6.76 -16.70 -21.28
CA SER A 221 5.65 -16.75 -22.25
C SER A 221 5.17 -18.19 -22.47
N ASN A 222 4.09 -18.33 -23.24
CA ASN A 222 3.74 -19.62 -23.82
C ASN A 222 4.92 -20.18 -24.64
N THR A 223 5.08 -21.50 -24.59
CA THR A 223 6.11 -22.20 -25.36
C THR A 223 5.76 -22.19 -26.84
N TYR A 224 6.74 -21.96 -27.67
CA TYR A 224 6.66 -22.07 -29.09
C TYR A 224 7.67 -23.14 -29.57
N ASP A 225 7.18 -24.21 -30.19
CA ASP A 225 8.02 -25.29 -30.67
C ASP A 225 8.37 -25.03 -32.16
N CYS A 226 9.66 -25.03 -32.47
CA CYS A 226 10.18 -24.92 -33.81
C CYS A 226 10.69 -26.29 -34.29
N LEU A 227 10.24 -26.68 -35.47
CA LEU A 227 10.71 -27.86 -36.22
C LEU A 227 11.99 -27.53 -36.99
#